data_c74c9746e554d611f77bfe27b2ae1a84
#
_entry.id   c74c9746e554d611f77bfe27b2ae1a84
#
_cell.length_a   1.000
_cell.length_b   1.000
_cell.length_c   1.000
_cell.angle_alpha   90.00
_cell.angle_beta   90.00
_cell.angle_gamma   90.00
#
_symmetry.space_group_name_H-M   'P 1'
#
loop_
_entity.id
_entity.type
_entity.pdbx_description
1 polymer ?
#
loop_
_entity_poly.entity_id
_entity_poly.type
_entity_poly.pdbx_seq_one_letter_code
_entity_poly.pdbx_strand_id
1 'polypeptide(L)'
;MSKTTLGEYIRNLRNKRDIGVRELGRAVGVSGVHISSIEKGKNTPSPELLKKIAVVLVTDIDKLQAMANLVDPEVIDVIKKSPSAVPSFLRSAKGLTKAQWQELEKTALKMSKKKV
;
A
#
# COMPACT_ATOMS: atom_id res chain seq x y z
N MET A 1 13.95 4.38 -16.92
CA MET A 1 12.50 4.36 -16.73
C MET A 1 12.16 4.85 -15.34
N SER A 2 11.33 5.85 -15.27
CA SER A 2 10.91 6.37 -13.98
C SER A 2 9.84 5.46 -13.37
N LYS A 3 9.95 5.25 -12.07
CA LYS A 3 8.91 4.53 -11.34
C LYS A 3 7.72 5.45 -11.16
N THR A 4 6.51 4.89 -11.24
CA THR A 4 5.29 5.63 -10.94
C THR A 4 5.30 6.04 -9.47
N THR A 5 5.11 7.32 -9.20
CA THR A 5 5.04 7.83 -7.83
C THR A 5 3.66 7.53 -7.24
N LEU A 6 3.55 7.64 -5.92
CA LEU A 6 2.27 7.49 -5.24
C LEU A 6 1.23 8.45 -5.81
N GLY A 7 1.61 9.72 -5.98
CA GLY A 7 0.70 10.73 -6.53
C GLY A 7 0.21 10.39 -7.92
N GLU A 8 1.13 9.97 -8.79
CA GLU A 8 0.77 9.57 -10.16
C GLU A 8 -0.13 8.34 -10.16
N TYR A 9 0.15 7.38 -9.28
CA TYR A 9 -0.66 6.17 -9.17
C TYR A 9 -2.09 6.51 -8.75
N ILE A 10 -2.25 7.36 -7.74
CA ILE A 10 -3.57 7.81 -7.28
C ILE A 10 -4.30 8.54 -8.41
N ARG A 11 -3.60 9.43 -9.11
CA ARG A 11 -4.17 10.18 -10.23
C ARG A 11 -4.66 9.25 -11.34
N ASN A 12 -3.85 8.25 -11.70
CA ASN A 12 -4.21 7.29 -12.73
C ASN A 12 -5.46 6.49 -12.36
N LEU A 13 -5.54 6.03 -11.11
CA LEU A 13 -6.71 5.31 -10.62
C LEU A 13 -7.95 6.19 -10.61
N ARG A 14 -7.78 7.44 -10.17
CA ARG A 14 -8.87 8.41 -10.15
C ARG A 14 -9.41 8.66 -11.56
N ASN A 15 -8.51 8.87 -12.50
CA ASN A 15 -8.89 9.10 -13.89
C ASN A 15 -9.58 7.89 -14.52
N LYS A 16 -9.13 6.69 -14.19
CA LYS A 16 -9.78 5.46 -14.69
C LYS A 16 -11.22 5.34 -14.21
N ARG A 17 -11.51 5.89 -13.03
CA ARG A 17 -12.86 5.85 -12.46
C ARG A 17 -13.66 7.10 -12.79
N ASP A 18 -13.07 8.00 -13.58
CA ASP A 18 -13.71 9.24 -14.00
C ASP A 18 -14.19 10.09 -12.80
N ILE A 19 -13.33 10.18 -11.80
CA ILE A 19 -13.59 10.93 -10.57
C ILE A 19 -12.69 12.16 -10.55
N GLY A 20 -13.30 13.35 -10.29
CA GLY A 20 -12.54 14.58 -10.16
C GLY A 20 -11.85 14.71 -8.81
N VAL A 21 -10.88 15.63 -8.70
CA VAL A 21 -10.16 15.84 -7.42
C VAL A 21 -11.09 16.29 -6.30
N ARG A 22 -12.08 17.13 -6.61
CA ARG A 22 -13.07 17.58 -5.62
C ARG A 22 -13.93 16.42 -5.14
N GLU A 23 -14.32 15.58 -6.07
CA GLU A 23 -15.17 14.43 -5.78
C GLU A 23 -14.44 13.44 -4.88
N LEU A 24 -13.18 13.14 -5.22
CA LEU A 24 -12.36 12.26 -4.38
C LEU A 24 -12.16 12.89 -3.00
N GLY A 25 -11.80 14.16 -2.96
CA GLY A 25 -11.62 14.87 -1.70
C GLY A 25 -12.85 14.80 -0.80
N ARG A 26 -14.01 15.03 -1.38
CA ARG A 26 -15.29 14.97 -0.65
C ARG A 26 -15.52 13.56 -0.09
N ALA A 27 -15.21 12.53 -0.89
CA ALA A 27 -15.43 11.14 -0.49
C ALA A 27 -14.52 10.72 0.67
N VAL A 28 -13.31 11.30 0.76
CA VAL A 28 -12.35 10.93 1.81
C VAL A 28 -12.18 12.01 2.90
N GLY A 29 -12.96 13.08 2.82
CA GLY A 29 -13.01 14.11 3.87
C GLY A 29 -11.93 15.17 3.81
N VAL A 30 -11.37 15.46 2.64
CA VAL A 30 -10.40 16.55 2.45
C VAL A 30 -10.77 17.40 1.23
N SER A 31 -10.09 18.52 1.05
CA SER A 31 -10.35 19.40 -0.09
C SER A 31 -9.76 18.81 -1.38
N GLY A 32 -10.29 19.24 -2.52
CA GLY A 32 -9.70 18.88 -3.82
C GLY A 32 -8.29 19.41 -3.98
N VAL A 33 -8.01 20.57 -3.37
CA VAL A 33 -6.65 21.14 -3.37
C VAL A 33 -5.67 20.22 -2.66
N HIS A 34 -6.11 19.60 -1.55
CA HIS A 34 -5.27 18.64 -0.81
C HIS A 34 -4.99 17.39 -1.66
N ILE A 35 -6.02 16.86 -2.33
CA ILE A 35 -5.84 15.74 -3.25
C ILE A 35 -4.85 16.11 -4.36
N SER A 36 -5.02 17.29 -4.95
CA SER A 36 -4.11 17.76 -6.00
C SER A 36 -2.67 17.85 -5.51
N SER A 37 -2.45 18.35 -4.28
CA SER A 37 -1.12 18.40 -3.65
C SER A 37 -0.49 17.02 -3.49
N ILE A 38 -1.29 16.04 -3.08
CA ILE A 38 -0.83 14.66 -2.93
C ILE A 38 -0.41 14.11 -4.30
N GLU A 39 -1.23 14.34 -5.33
CA GLU A 39 -0.95 13.85 -6.68
C GLU A 39 0.32 14.46 -7.26
N LYS A 40 0.64 15.70 -6.89
CA LYS A 40 1.85 16.39 -7.34
C LYS A 40 3.08 16.05 -6.49
N GLY A 41 2.90 15.26 -5.44
CA GLY A 41 4.01 14.87 -4.57
C GLY A 41 4.41 15.92 -3.56
N LYS A 42 3.60 16.95 -3.37
CA LYS A 42 3.88 18.02 -2.40
C LYS A 42 3.55 17.65 -0.98
N ASN A 43 2.58 16.75 -0.79
CA ASN A 43 2.17 16.27 0.52
C ASN A 43 2.09 14.76 0.53
N THR A 44 2.49 14.16 1.66
CA THR A 44 2.33 12.73 1.88
C THR A 44 1.04 12.54 2.68
N PRO A 45 0.10 11.72 2.22
CA PRO A 45 -1.14 11.52 2.97
C PRO A 45 -0.89 10.72 4.25
N SER A 46 -1.74 10.94 5.26
CA SER A 46 -1.70 10.17 6.50
C SER A 46 -2.14 8.73 6.23
N PRO A 47 -1.79 7.79 7.14
CA PRO A 47 -2.27 6.40 6.99
C PRO A 47 -3.79 6.29 6.91
N GLU A 48 -4.52 7.09 7.71
CA GLU A 48 -5.98 7.08 7.68
C GLU A 48 -6.52 7.55 6.33
N LEU A 49 -5.92 8.60 5.78
CA LEU A 49 -6.34 9.12 4.49
C LEU A 49 -6.06 8.11 3.38
N LEU A 50 -4.90 7.45 3.42
CA LEU A 50 -4.58 6.40 2.44
C LEU A 50 -5.59 5.26 2.47
N LYS A 51 -6.04 4.85 3.66
CA LYS A 51 -7.05 3.80 3.79
C LYS A 51 -8.35 4.20 3.11
N LYS A 52 -8.78 5.44 3.31
CA LYS A 52 -10.00 5.97 2.69
C LYS A 52 -9.86 6.04 1.17
N ILE A 53 -8.71 6.52 0.70
CA ILE A 53 -8.42 6.59 -0.74
C ILE A 53 -8.45 5.18 -1.35
N ALA A 54 -7.85 4.20 -0.67
CA ALA A 54 -7.82 2.82 -1.15
C ALA A 54 -9.22 2.25 -1.32
N VAL A 55 -10.13 2.55 -0.39
CA VAL A 55 -11.52 2.09 -0.48
C VAL A 55 -12.23 2.73 -1.66
N VAL A 56 -12.13 4.06 -1.81
CA VAL A 56 -12.82 4.78 -2.88
C VAL A 56 -12.31 4.38 -4.24
N LEU A 57 -10.99 4.24 -4.40
CA LEU A 57 -10.37 3.88 -5.67
C LEU A 57 -10.28 2.37 -5.89
N VAL A 58 -10.74 1.58 -4.92
CA VAL A 58 -10.76 0.11 -4.98
C VAL A 58 -9.37 -0.43 -5.32
N THR A 59 -8.41 -0.12 -4.47
CA THR A 59 -7.02 -0.58 -4.66
C THR A 59 -6.48 -1.11 -3.33
N ASP A 60 -5.37 -1.83 -3.43
CA ASP A 60 -4.72 -2.48 -2.29
C ASP A 60 -4.07 -1.43 -1.38
N ILE A 61 -4.51 -1.36 -0.12
CA ILE A 61 -3.96 -0.42 0.85
C ILE A 61 -2.47 -0.70 1.12
N ASP A 62 -2.06 -1.95 1.13
CA ASP A 62 -0.65 -2.30 1.36
C ASP A 62 0.24 -1.72 0.26
N LYS A 63 -0.24 -1.76 -0.98
CA LYS A 63 0.48 -1.17 -2.11
C LYS A 63 0.62 0.34 -1.95
N LEU A 64 -0.47 1.02 -1.58
CA LEU A 64 -0.43 2.47 -1.36
C LEU A 64 0.52 2.84 -0.23
N GLN A 65 0.46 2.10 0.87
CA GLN A 65 1.34 2.35 2.02
C GLN A 65 2.80 2.14 1.65
N ALA A 66 3.11 1.08 0.91
CA ALA A 66 4.48 0.82 0.46
C ALA A 66 4.99 1.96 -0.43
N MET A 67 4.15 2.46 -1.34
CA MET A 67 4.51 3.57 -2.21
C MET A 67 4.72 4.87 -1.44
N ALA A 68 4.07 5.02 -0.28
CA ALA A 68 4.25 6.17 0.61
C ALA A 68 5.39 5.96 1.61
N ASN A 69 6.12 4.86 1.51
CA ASN A 69 7.16 4.44 2.47
C ASN A 69 6.59 4.26 3.87
N LEU A 70 5.33 3.86 3.94
CA LEU A 70 4.66 3.52 5.20
C LEU A 70 4.46 2.01 5.26
N VAL A 71 4.45 1.48 6.47
CA VAL A 71 4.21 0.04 6.67
C VAL A 71 3.18 -0.10 7.78
N ASP A 72 2.22 -1.00 7.58
CA ASP A 72 1.20 -1.26 8.59
C ASP A 72 1.88 -1.65 9.91
N PRO A 73 1.44 -1.08 11.05
CA PRO A 73 2.03 -1.44 12.35
C PRO A 73 2.03 -2.93 12.66
N GLU A 74 1.05 -3.66 12.18
CA GLU A 74 0.99 -5.12 12.34
C GLU A 74 2.19 -5.79 11.65
N VAL A 75 2.56 -5.32 10.46
CA VAL A 75 3.73 -5.84 9.72
C VAL A 75 5.02 -5.50 10.46
N ILE A 76 5.13 -4.26 10.96
CA ILE A 76 6.29 -3.83 11.75
C ILE A 76 6.44 -4.71 12.99
N ASP A 77 5.33 -5.04 13.63
CA ASP A 77 5.34 -5.90 14.82
C ASP A 77 5.90 -7.29 14.52
N VAL A 78 5.53 -7.86 13.38
CA VAL A 78 6.07 -9.16 12.94
C VAL A 78 7.58 -9.07 12.77
N ILE A 79 8.07 -8.01 12.16
CA ILE A 79 9.51 -7.79 11.97
C ILE A 79 10.21 -7.70 13.33
N LYS A 80 9.63 -6.96 14.28
CA LYS A 80 10.22 -6.79 15.61
C LYS A 80 10.29 -8.10 16.40
N LYS A 81 9.33 -8.99 16.19
CA LYS A 81 9.30 -10.27 16.87
C LYS A 81 10.32 -11.25 16.32
N SER A 82 10.72 -11.09 15.07
CA SER A 82 11.73 -11.93 14.41
C SER A 82 12.72 -11.04 13.68
N PRO A 83 13.53 -10.25 14.43
CA PRO A 83 14.30 -9.17 13.85
C PRO A 83 15.42 -9.58 12.92
N SER A 84 15.85 -10.82 12.97
CA SER A 84 16.86 -11.35 12.05
C SER A 84 16.25 -12.20 10.95
N ALA A 85 15.29 -13.06 11.29
CA ALA A 85 14.68 -14.00 10.35
C ALA A 85 13.88 -13.29 9.27
N VAL A 86 13.05 -12.29 9.63
CA VAL A 86 12.20 -11.62 8.66
C VAL A 86 13.01 -10.82 7.63
N PRO A 87 13.94 -9.94 8.04
CA PRO A 87 14.75 -9.23 7.05
C PRO A 87 15.58 -10.17 6.16
N SER A 88 16.14 -11.22 6.73
CA SER A 88 16.91 -12.19 5.96
C SER A 88 16.06 -12.87 4.90
N PHE A 89 14.85 -13.29 5.28
CA PHE A 89 13.90 -13.90 4.35
C PHE A 89 13.54 -12.93 3.23
N LEU A 90 13.24 -11.70 3.58
CA LEU A 90 12.82 -10.70 2.57
C LEU A 90 13.94 -10.42 1.57
N ARG A 91 15.19 -10.38 2.02
CA ARG A 91 16.32 -10.20 1.12
C ARG A 91 16.46 -11.39 0.15
N SER A 92 16.24 -12.60 0.66
CA SER A 92 16.29 -13.81 -0.17
C SER A 92 15.14 -13.88 -1.16
N ALA A 93 14.02 -13.22 -0.83
CA ALA A 93 12.80 -13.27 -1.63
C ALA A 93 12.75 -12.20 -2.71
N LYS A 94 13.82 -11.43 -2.90
CA LYS A 94 13.88 -10.42 -3.96
C LYS A 94 13.66 -11.09 -5.31
N GLY A 95 12.83 -10.46 -6.14
CA GLY A 95 12.62 -10.94 -7.50
C GLY A 95 11.62 -12.08 -7.64
N LEU A 96 10.96 -12.48 -6.57
CA LEU A 96 9.90 -13.47 -6.67
C LEU A 96 8.71 -12.92 -7.45
N THR A 97 8.09 -13.79 -8.25
CA THR A 97 6.88 -13.43 -8.96
C THR A 97 5.69 -13.38 -8.01
N LYS A 98 4.61 -12.78 -8.48
CA LYS A 98 3.37 -12.73 -7.70
C LYS A 98 2.88 -14.14 -7.36
N ALA A 99 2.97 -15.07 -8.32
CA ALA A 99 2.57 -16.46 -8.10
C ALA A 99 3.41 -17.13 -7.01
N GLN A 100 4.73 -16.86 -7.01
CA GLN A 100 5.64 -17.39 -6.01
C GLN A 100 5.34 -16.83 -4.62
N TRP A 101 5.03 -15.53 -4.53
CA TRP A 101 4.60 -14.93 -3.27
C TRP A 101 3.33 -15.57 -2.73
N GLN A 102 2.36 -15.84 -3.62
CA GLN A 102 1.12 -16.49 -3.22
C GLN A 102 1.36 -17.91 -2.71
N GLU A 103 2.30 -18.64 -3.33
CA GLU A 103 2.67 -19.97 -2.90
C GLU A 103 3.28 -19.96 -1.50
N LEU A 104 4.16 -18.98 -1.23
CA LEU A 104 4.74 -18.80 0.10
C LEU A 104 3.68 -18.45 1.14
N GLU A 105 2.72 -17.64 0.77
CA GLU A 105 1.62 -17.27 1.66
C GLU A 105 0.81 -18.49 2.05
N LYS A 106 0.51 -19.37 1.09
CA LYS A 106 -0.20 -20.63 1.36
C LYS A 106 0.58 -21.51 2.34
N THR A 107 1.90 -21.61 2.12
CA THR A 107 2.76 -22.39 3.00
C THR A 107 2.77 -21.82 4.41
N ALA A 108 2.89 -20.51 4.54
CA ALA A 108 2.87 -19.84 5.84
C ALA A 108 1.56 -20.07 6.57
N LEU A 109 0.44 -20.00 5.85
CA LEU A 109 -0.89 -20.26 6.44
C LEU A 109 -1.01 -21.69 6.96
N LYS A 110 -0.49 -22.66 6.20
CA LYS A 110 -0.49 -24.07 6.64
C LYS A 110 0.32 -24.25 7.91
N MET A 111 1.49 -23.64 7.97
CA MET A 111 2.36 -23.71 9.14
C MET A 111 1.68 -23.08 10.35
N SER A 112 1.03 -21.94 10.17
CA SER A 112 0.34 -21.24 11.23
C SER A 112 -0.83 -22.05 11.79
N LYS A 113 -1.58 -22.73 10.91
CA LYS A 113 -2.73 -23.54 11.33
C LYS A 113 -2.32 -24.81 12.08
N LYS A 114 -1.12 -25.29 11.88
CA LYS A 114 -0.61 -26.48 12.56
C LYS A 114 -0.17 -26.21 13.99
N LYS A 115 -0.08 -24.93 14.36
CA LYS A 115 0.23 -24.55 15.74
C LYS A 115 -1.07 -24.56 16.54
N VAL A 116 -1.24 -25.55 17.30
CA VAL A 116 -2.40 -25.67 18.19
C VAL A 116 -1.93 -25.59 19.62
#